data_8a7fa267a05e667708f35b2ef67457f8
#
_entry.id   8a7fa267a05e667708f35b2ef67457f8
#
_cell.length_a   1.000
_cell.length_b   1.000
_cell.length_c   1.000
_cell.angle_alpha   90.00
_cell.angle_beta   90.00
_cell.angle_gamma   90.00
#
_symmetry.space_group_name_H-M   'P 1'
#
loop_
_entity.id
_entity.type
_entity.pdbx_description
1 polymer ?
#
loop_
_entity_poly.entity_id
_entity_poly.type
_entity_poly.pdbx_seq_one_letter_code
_entity_poly.pdbx_strand_id
1 'polypeptide(L)'
;MDAFWSSVELGLIYAIMALGVYITFRILDFPDLTVDGSFTTGGAIASVLIAGGSSPLLATLFAFVGGIIAGACTGLLHTKAKINSLLAGILMMIALYSINLRIMGKSNIPLLGETTLMTDINVLYVMPFVIIIVKLLLDWFLHTDMGLSLRATGDNQRMIRSFGVNTDNTIITGVSLSNGLVALSGALVAQYSAFAEITMGVGMIVIGLASVIIGEALFGARTVIWATFSVVLGAILYRLIVALALRVGLEATDMKLMTALIVIVALALPMIRKKFKQKALIRKRASQLGGE
;
A
#
# COMPACT_ATOMS: atom_id res chain seq x y z
N MET A 1 17.71 0.88 21.39
CA MET A 1 17.42 1.98 20.44
C MET A 1 17.31 1.46 19.01
N ASP A 2 18.10 0.46 18.64
CA ASP A 2 18.16 -0.08 17.27
C ASP A 2 16.83 -0.62 16.73
N ALA A 3 16.04 -1.32 17.56
CA ALA A 3 14.72 -1.82 17.15
C ALA A 3 13.67 -0.70 16.84
N PHE A 4 13.85 0.49 17.39
CA PHE A 4 13.00 1.63 17.05
C PHE A 4 13.35 2.18 15.68
N TRP A 5 14.63 2.36 15.40
CA TRP A 5 15.09 2.85 14.10
C TRP A 5 14.78 1.88 12.97
N SER A 6 15.01 0.57 13.17
CA SER A 6 14.62 -0.46 12.20
C SER A 6 13.12 -0.47 11.89
N SER A 7 12.28 -0.15 12.89
CA SER A 7 10.84 -0.03 12.67
C SER A 7 10.47 1.20 11.85
N VAL A 8 11.19 2.31 12.01
CA VAL A 8 11.03 3.51 11.17
C VAL A 8 11.47 3.22 9.74
N GLU A 9 12.60 2.56 9.54
CA GLU A 9 13.11 2.15 8.22
C GLU A 9 12.10 1.28 7.47
N LEU A 10 11.59 0.23 8.11
CA LEU A 10 10.53 -0.60 7.53
C LEU A 10 9.23 0.18 7.30
N GLY A 11 8.88 1.11 8.20
CA GLY A 11 7.73 1.99 8.04
C GLY A 11 7.85 2.87 6.80
N LEU A 12 9.05 3.37 6.53
CA LEU A 12 9.36 4.14 5.33
C LEU A 12 9.20 3.27 4.06
N ILE A 13 9.73 2.05 4.03
CA ILE A 13 9.58 1.16 2.87
C ILE A 13 8.10 0.82 2.64
N TYR A 14 7.35 0.53 3.69
CA TYR A 14 5.91 0.26 3.58
C TYR A 14 5.07 1.48 3.20
N ALA A 15 5.58 2.69 3.39
CA ALA A 15 4.90 3.89 2.92
C ALA A 15 4.72 3.89 1.39
N ILE A 16 5.66 3.32 0.63
CA ILE A 16 5.53 3.18 -0.83
C ILE A 16 4.36 2.25 -1.18
N MET A 17 4.24 1.11 -0.48
CA MET A 17 3.10 0.20 -0.64
C MET A 17 1.79 0.90 -0.24
N ALA A 18 1.78 1.61 0.88
CA ALA A 18 0.59 2.32 1.35
C ALA A 18 0.12 3.40 0.35
N LEU A 19 1.05 4.09 -0.33
CA LEU A 19 0.72 5.00 -1.43
C LEU A 19 0.08 4.26 -2.62
N GLY A 20 0.54 3.05 -2.95
CA GLY A 20 -0.09 2.19 -3.94
C GLY A 20 -1.53 1.83 -3.53
N VAL A 21 -1.71 1.30 -2.33
CA VAL A 21 -3.04 0.96 -1.78
C VAL A 21 -3.97 2.18 -1.70
N TYR A 22 -3.43 3.37 -1.41
CA TYR A 22 -4.19 4.62 -1.43
C TYR A 22 -4.82 4.91 -2.80
N ILE A 23 -4.11 4.61 -3.90
CA ILE A 23 -4.65 4.80 -5.26
C ILE A 23 -5.86 3.89 -5.51
N THR A 24 -5.75 2.60 -5.22
CA THR A 24 -6.84 1.66 -5.49
C THR A 24 -7.99 1.84 -4.52
N PHE A 25 -7.71 1.89 -3.24
CA PHE A 25 -8.75 1.87 -2.21
C PHE A 25 -9.42 3.23 -2.02
N ARG A 26 -8.64 4.34 -2.02
CA ARG A 26 -9.17 5.66 -1.68
C ARG A 26 -9.54 6.50 -2.89
N ILE A 27 -8.72 6.41 -3.95
CA ILE A 27 -8.94 7.21 -5.17
C ILE A 27 -9.92 6.52 -6.11
N LEU A 28 -9.70 5.24 -6.41
CA LEU A 28 -10.54 4.48 -7.37
C LEU A 28 -11.78 3.81 -6.75
N ASP A 29 -11.86 3.72 -5.42
CA ASP A 29 -12.87 2.91 -4.71
C ASP A 29 -12.92 1.45 -5.24
N PHE A 30 -11.72 0.88 -5.47
CA PHE A 30 -11.51 -0.43 -6.06
C PHE A 30 -10.84 -1.35 -5.02
N PRO A 31 -11.57 -2.30 -4.40
CA PRO A 31 -10.97 -3.27 -3.50
C PRO A 31 -10.09 -4.25 -4.29
N ASP A 32 -8.78 -4.10 -4.16
CA ASP A 32 -7.77 -4.85 -4.91
C ASP A 32 -6.96 -5.77 -4.00
N LEU A 33 -7.27 -7.06 -4.02
CA LEU A 33 -6.52 -8.09 -3.30
C LEU A 33 -5.26 -8.57 -4.05
N THR A 34 -5.03 -8.10 -5.28
CA THR A 34 -3.81 -8.40 -6.04
C THR A 34 -2.56 -7.87 -5.32
N VAL A 35 -2.71 -6.86 -4.47
CA VAL A 35 -1.66 -6.23 -3.65
C VAL A 35 -0.78 -7.28 -2.96
N ASP A 36 -1.37 -8.28 -2.32
CA ASP A 36 -0.63 -9.35 -1.63
C ASP A 36 0.25 -10.15 -2.60
N GLY A 37 -0.30 -10.51 -3.77
CA GLY A 37 0.44 -11.17 -4.84
C GLY A 37 1.54 -10.29 -5.44
N SER A 38 1.23 -9.04 -5.74
CA SER A 38 2.15 -8.09 -6.37
C SER A 38 3.33 -7.72 -5.46
N PHE A 39 3.09 -7.62 -4.14
CA PHE A 39 4.17 -7.43 -3.18
C PHE A 39 5.18 -8.57 -3.23
N THR A 40 4.69 -9.82 -3.22
CA THR A 40 5.52 -11.01 -3.36
C THR A 40 6.20 -11.05 -4.74
N THR A 41 5.50 -10.67 -5.82
CA THR A 41 6.09 -10.59 -7.18
C THR A 41 7.29 -9.65 -7.21
N GLY A 42 7.18 -8.50 -6.54
CA GLY A 42 8.30 -7.56 -6.41
C GLY A 42 9.50 -8.17 -5.72
N GLY A 43 9.30 -8.81 -4.56
CA GLY A 43 10.34 -9.52 -3.83
C GLY A 43 10.94 -10.68 -4.63
N ALA A 44 10.11 -11.47 -5.31
CA ALA A 44 10.53 -12.61 -6.14
C ALA A 44 11.43 -12.18 -7.30
N ILE A 45 10.99 -11.19 -8.09
CA ILE A 45 11.77 -10.69 -9.24
C ILE A 45 13.10 -10.09 -8.76
N ALA A 46 13.04 -9.23 -7.74
CA ALA A 46 14.26 -8.59 -7.23
C ALA A 46 15.26 -9.60 -6.70
N SER A 47 14.82 -10.57 -5.88
CA SER A 47 15.72 -11.56 -5.30
C SER A 47 16.33 -12.50 -6.32
N VAL A 48 15.56 -12.96 -7.33
CA VAL A 48 16.09 -13.81 -8.41
C VAL A 48 17.15 -13.09 -9.22
N LEU A 49 16.88 -11.84 -9.61
CA LEU A 49 17.83 -11.05 -10.41
C LEU A 49 19.09 -10.70 -9.64
N ILE A 50 18.98 -10.34 -8.36
CA ILE A 50 20.15 -10.04 -7.52
C ILE A 50 20.99 -11.30 -7.28
N ALA A 51 20.35 -12.42 -6.92
CA ALA A 51 21.04 -13.70 -6.77
C ALA A 51 21.67 -14.21 -8.09
N GLY A 52 21.15 -13.75 -9.25
CA GLY A 52 21.73 -13.98 -10.57
C GLY A 52 22.85 -12.99 -10.96
N GLY A 53 23.30 -12.11 -10.03
CA GLY A 53 24.38 -11.14 -10.27
C GLY A 53 23.96 -9.86 -11.00
N SER A 54 22.66 -9.60 -11.16
CA SER A 54 22.19 -8.35 -11.75
C SER A 54 22.29 -7.18 -10.77
N SER A 55 22.43 -5.95 -11.28
CA SER A 55 22.50 -4.78 -10.41
C SER A 55 21.18 -4.61 -9.62
N PRO A 56 21.26 -4.28 -8.33
CA PRO A 56 20.07 -4.13 -7.46
C PRO A 56 19.06 -3.09 -7.98
N LEU A 57 19.56 -2.02 -8.61
CA LEU A 57 18.70 -0.98 -9.20
C LEU A 57 17.86 -1.54 -10.36
N LEU A 58 18.47 -2.27 -11.28
CA LEU A 58 17.76 -2.90 -12.40
C LEU A 58 16.77 -3.94 -11.89
N ALA A 59 17.15 -4.75 -10.90
CA ALA A 59 16.25 -5.72 -10.27
C ALA A 59 15.00 -5.05 -9.66
N THR A 60 15.18 -3.91 -9.01
CA THR A 60 14.08 -3.14 -8.42
C THR A 60 13.18 -2.52 -9.50
N LEU A 61 13.75 -2.03 -10.61
CA LEU A 61 12.97 -1.51 -11.74
C LEU A 61 12.16 -2.61 -12.43
N PHE A 62 12.75 -3.80 -12.65
CA PHE A 62 12.01 -4.95 -13.21
C PHE A 62 10.90 -5.42 -12.27
N ALA A 63 11.10 -5.38 -10.95
CA ALA A 63 10.08 -5.66 -9.96
C ALA A 63 8.89 -4.69 -10.09
N PHE A 64 9.16 -3.39 -10.23
CA PHE A 64 8.13 -2.37 -10.46
C PHE A 64 7.31 -2.65 -11.73
N VAL A 65 8.00 -2.98 -12.86
CA VAL A 65 7.33 -3.35 -14.12
C VAL A 65 6.50 -4.63 -13.96
N GLY A 66 7.01 -5.64 -13.24
CA GLY A 66 6.26 -6.86 -12.91
C GLY A 66 4.97 -6.56 -12.16
N GLY A 67 5.00 -5.63 -11.21
CA GLY A 67 3.82 -5.17 -10.50
C GLY A 67 2.83 -4.43 -11.40
N ILE A 68 3.32 -3.58 -12.31
CA ILE A 68 2.47 -2.90 -13.32
C ILE A 68 1.73 -3.93 -14.18
N ILE A 69 2.41 -4.96 -14.65
CA ILE A 69 1.82 -6.03 -15.46
C ILE A 69 0.76 -6.80 -14.66
N ALA A 70 1.05 -7.15 -13.41
CA ALA A 70 0.10 -7.83 -12.53
C ALA A 70 -1.17 -6.99 -12.33
N GLY A 71 -1.01 -5.69 -12.02
CA GLY A 71 -2.14 -4.76 -11.89
C GLY A 71 -2.91 -4.55 -13.19
N ALA A 72 -2.21 -4.49 -14.35
CA ALA A 72 -2.86 -4.41 -15.66
C ALA A 72 -3.74 -5.64 -15.92
N CYS A 73 -3.25 -6.84 -15.60
CA CYS A 73 -4.05 -8.08 -15.72
C CYS A 73 -5.31 -8.02 -14.85
N THR A 74 -5.20 -7.57 -13.58
CA THR A 74 -6.37 -7.39 -12.70
C THR A 74 -7.35 -6.37 -13.28
N GLY A 75 -6.85 -5.24 -13.74
CA GLY A 75 -7.67 -4.20 -14.39
C GLY A 75 -8.37 -4.71 -15.64
N LEU A 76 -7.71 -5.52 -16.47
CA LEU A 76 -8.29 -6.16 -17.66
C LEU A 76 -9.37 -7.18 -17.30
N LEU A 77 -9.14 -8.02 -16.29
CA LEU A 77 -10.15 -8.97 -15.80
C LEU A 77 -11.42 -8.24 -15.34
N HIS A 78 -11.27 -7.11 -14.65
CA HIS A 78 -12.43 -6.34 -14.23
C HIS A 78 -13.13 -5.63 -15.40
N THR A 79 -12.39 -4.91 -16.23
CA THR A 79 -12.97 -4.03 -17.25
C THR A 79 -13.42 -4.77 -18.51
N LYS A 80 -12.63 -5.71 -19.02
CA LYS A 80 -12.92 -6.46 -20.25
C LYS A 80 -13.66 -7.75 -20.01
N ALA A 81 -13.22 -8.55 -19.02
CA ALA A 81 -13.92 -9.79 -18.67
C ALA A 81 -15.15 -9.54 -17.79
N LYS A 82 -15.40 -8.29 -17.33
CA LYS A 82 -16.56 -7.91 -16.50
C LYS A 82 -16.64 -8.65 -15.15
N ILE A 83 -15.51 -9.13 -14.65
CA ILE A 83 -15.42 -9.79 -13.36
C ILE A 83 -15.50 -8.72 -12.25
N ASN A 84 -16.17 -9.02 -11.16
CA ASN A 84 -16.20 -8.13 -10.00
C ASN A 84 -14.77 -7.81 -9.53
N SER A 85 -14.50 -6.56 -9.11
CA SER A 85 -13.17 -6.10 -8.71
C SER A 85 -12.53 -6.96 -7.63
N LEU A 86 -13.29 -7.30 -6.58
CA LEU A 86 -12.81 -8.15 -5.50
C LEU A 86 -12.42 -9.55 -6.00
N LEU A 87 -13.27 -10.15 -6.84
CA LEU A 87 -13.02 -11.47 -7.39
C LEU A 87 -11.83 -11.45 -8.35
N ALA A 88 -11.70 -10.42 -9.19
CA ALA A 88 -10.55 -10.24 -10.09
C ALA A 88 -9.23 -10.17 -9.29
N GLY A 89 -9.21 -9.42 -8.17
CA GLY A 89 -8.06 -9.35 -7.26
C GLY A 89 -7.71 -10.70 -6.63
N ILE A 90 -8.72 -11.46 -6.16
CA ILE A 90 -8.51 -12.80 -5.58
C ILE A 90 -7.94 -13.76 -6.63
N LEU A 91 -8.50 -13.79 -7.84
CA LEU A 91 -8.01 -14.65 -8.93
C LEU A 91 -6.57 -14.34 -9.30
N MET A 92 -6.23 -13.05 -9.39
CA MET A 92 -4.86 -12.64 -9.68
C MET A 92 -3.90 -12.95 -8.52
N MET A 93 -4.31 -12.77 -7.27
CA MET A 93 -3.51 -13.14 -6.10
C MET A 93 -3.13 -14.63 -6.13
N ILE A 94 -4.11 -15.52 -6.43
CA ILE A 94 -3.88 -16.97 -6.54
C ILE A 94 -2.98 -17.30 -7.74
N ALA A 95 -3.20 -16.66 -8.88
CA ALA A 95 -2.36 -16.83 -10.07
C ALA A 95 -0.92 -16.39 -9.82
N LEU A 96 -0.74 -15.22 -9.18
CA LEU A 96 0.58 -14.68 -8.84
C LEU A 96 1.32 -15.58 -7.85
N TYR A 97 0.66 -16.26 -6.93
CA TYR A 97 1.32 -17.23 -6.06
C TYR A 97 2.06 -18.30 -6.88
N SER A 98 1.39 -18.89 -7.86
CA SER A 98 2.01 -19.91 -8.72
C SER A 98 3.08 -19.33 -9.64
N ILE A 99 2.87 -18.13 -10.16
CA ILE A 99 3.85 -17.42 -11.00
C ILE A 99 5.11 -17.09 -10.17
N ASN A 100 4.94 -16.55 -8.97
CA ASN A 100 6.03 -16.20 -8.08
C ASN A 100 6.85 -17.44 -7.67
N LEU A 101 6.18 -18.56 -7.35
CA LEU A 101 6.85 -19.81 -7.04
C LEU A 101 7.68 -20.34 -8.24
N ARG A 102 7.16 -20.13 -9.46
CA ARG A 102 7.89 -20.52 -10.68
C ARG A 102 9.07 -19.59 -10.97
N ILE A 103 8.93 -18.29 -10.72
CA ILE A 103 10.04 -17.31 -10.82
C ILE A 103 11.14 -17.64 -9.80
N MET A 104 10.76 -17.90 -8.56
CA MET A 104 11.71 -18.17 -7.48
C MET A 104 12.32 -19.58 -7.57
N GLY A 105 11.62 -20.55 -8.15
CA GLY A 105 12.05 -21.96 -8.20
C GLY A 105 12.06 -22.68 -6.85
N LYS A 106 11.93 -21.94 -5.75
CA LYS A 106 11.91 -22.42 -4.34
C LYS A 106 11.07 -21.44 -3.50
N SER A 107 10.67 -21.86 -2.31
CA SER A 107 9.81 -21.05 -1.44
C SER A 107 10.51 -19.85 -0.79
N ASN A 108 11.85 -19.88 -0.69
CA ASN A 108 12.65 -18.82 -0.10
C ASN A 108 13.97 -18.65 -0.87
N ILE A 109 14.35 -17.41 -1.15
CA ILE A 109 15.62 -17.02 -1.76
C ILE A 109 16.39 -16.15 -0.77
N PRO A 110 17.50 -16.63 -0.19
CA PRO A 110 18.38 -15.81 0.63
C PRO A 110 19.20 -14.86 -0.26
N LEU A 111 19.40 -13.65 0.22
CA LEU A 111 20.26 -12.61 -0.38
C LEU A 111 21.46 -12.28 0.52
N LEU A 112 21.73 -13.15 1.51
CA LEU A 112 22.88 -13.00 2.40
C LEU A 112 24.17 -13.08 1.60
N GLY A 113 25.01 -12.04 1.68
CA GLY A 113 26.26 -11.96 0.93
C GLY A 113 26.16 -11.34 -0.46
N GLU A 114 24.95 -11.06 -0.95
CA GLU A 114 24.74 -10.33 -2.20
C GLU A 114 24.74 -8.83 -1.97
N THR A 115 25.21 -8.07 -2.97
CA THR A 115 25.11 -6.61 -2.94
C THR A 115 23.67 -6.18 -3.20
N THR A 116 23.08 -5.49 -2.25
CA THR A 116 21.73 -4.92 -2.37
C THR A 116 21.77 -3.39 -2.37
N LEU A 117 20.68 -2.71 -2.67
CA LEU A 117 20.58 -1.26 -2.52
C LEU A 117 20.80 -0.80 -1.07
N MET A 118 20.74 -1.71 -0.11
CA MET A 118 20.83 -1.41 1.32
C MET A 118 22.20 -1.78 1.93
N THR A 119 23.12 -2.42 1.18
CA THR A 119 24.34 -3.04 1.74
C THR A 119 25.33 -2.01 2.31
N ASP A 120 25.54 -0.87 1.62
CA ASP A 120 26.50 0.15 2.05
C ASP A 120 25.85 1.51 2.36
N ILE A 121 24.54 1.52 2.49
CA ILE A 121 23.76 2.75 2.62
C ILE A 121 23.04 2.76 3.96
N ASN A 122 23.11 3.86 4.65
CA ASN A 122 22.27 4.08 5.83
C ASN A 122 20.82 4.31 5.38
N VAL A 123 19.99 3.25 5.49
CA VAL A 123 18.59 3.21 5.05
C VAL A 123 17.79 4.37 5.62
N LEU A 124 18.09 4.77 6.87
CA LEU A 124 17.40 5.85 7.56
C LEU A 124 17.54 7.22 6.86
N TYR A 125 18.66 7.47 6.17
CA TYR A 125 18.87 8.74 5.46
C TYR A 125 18.40 8.69 4.00
N VAL A 126 18.54 7.55 3.34
CA VAL A 126 18.24 7.42 1.92
C VAL A 126 16.75 7.19 1.68
N MET A 127 16.08 6.38 2.51
CA MET A 127 14.66 6.05 2.31
C MET A 127 13.72 7.27 2.41
N PRO A 128 13.87 8.22 3.31
CA PRO A 128 13.07 9.45 3.29
C PRO A 128 13.17 10.19 1.97
N PHE A 129 14.36 10.24 1.38
CA PHE A 129 14.57 10.90 0.09
C PHE A 129 13.86 10.16 -1.05
N VAL A 130 13.98 8.83 -1.10
CA VAL A 130 13.28 7.98 -2.07
C VAL A 130 11.76 8.14 -1.96
N ILE A 131 11.21 8.14 -0.75
CA ILE A 131 9.77 8.32 -0.52
C ILE A 131 9.30 9.69 -0.94
N ILE A 132 10.07 10.75 -0.65
CA ILE A 132 9.75 12.10 -1.09
C ILE A 132 9.68 12.15 -2.62
N ILE A 133 10.63 11.53 -3.32
CA ILE A 133 10.60 11.44 -4.78
C ILE A 133 9.37 10.69 -5.27
N VAL A 134 9.11 9.50 -4.75
CA VAL A 134 7.93 8.69 -5.14
C VAL A 134 6.64 9.45 -4.87
N LYS A 135 6.54 10.08 -3.70
CA LYS A 135 5.39 10.92 -3.34
C LYS A 135 5.20 12.10 -4.29
N LEU A 136 6.27 12.83 -4.59
CA LEU A 136 6.19 13.97 -5.51
C LEU A 136 5.80 13.55 -6.93
N LEU A 137 6.33 12.43 -7.41
CA LEU A 137 5.95 11.85 -8.71
C LEU A 137 4.47 11.43 -8.70
N LEU A 138 4.01 10.82 -7.63
CA LEU A 138 2.60 10.46 -7.48
C LEU A 138 1.70 11.70 -7.39
N ASP A 139 2.06 12.70 -6.62
CA ASP A 139 1.30 13.94 -6.51
C ASP A 139 1.24 14.65 -7.87
N TRP A 140 2.36 14.71 -8.59
CA TRP A 140 2.39 15.26 -9.95
C TRP A 140 1.46 14.48 -10.89
N PHE A 141 1.54 13.14 -10.89
CA PHE A 141 0.65 12.28 -11.68
C PHE A 141 -0.82 12.53 -11.36
N LEU A 142 -1.19 12.63 -10.09
CA LEU A 142 -2.57 12.86 -9.64
C LEU A 142 -3.13 14.24 -10.01
N HIS A 143 -2.27 15.18 -10.40
CA HIS A 143 -2.65 16.50 -10.90
C HIS A 143 -2.64 16.59 -12.44
N THR A 144 -2.20 15.55 -13.15
CA THR A 144 -2.34 15.46 -14.61
C THR A 144 -3.77 15.14 -15.02
N ASP A 145 -4.11 15.31 -16.30
CA ASP A 145 -5.44 14.97 -16.84
C ASP A 145 -5.81 13.49 -16.60
N MET A 146 -4.82 12.59 -16.67
CA MET A 146 -5.03 11.18 -16.34
C MET A 146 -5.34 10.99 -14.84
N GLY A 147 -4.62 11.66 -13.97
CA GLY A 147 -4.86 11.60 -12.53
C GLY A 147 -6.19 12.23 -12.12
N LEU A 148 -6.60 13.33 -12.76
CA LEU A 148 -7.91 13.93 -12.57
C LEU A 148 -9.03 12.98 -13.03
N SER A 149 -8.86 12.35 -14.19
CA SER A 149 -9.79 11.34 -14.71
C SER A 149 -9.89 10.12 -13.79
N LEU A 150 -8.76 9.70 -13.18
CA LEU A 150 -8.71 8.61 -12.22
C LEU A 150 -9.54 8.93 -10.97
N ARG A 151 -9.36 10.10 -10.40
CA ARG A 151 -10.10 10.58 -9.23
C ARG A 151 -11.60 10.72 -9.51
N ALA A 152 -11.94 11.32 -10.66
CA ALA A 152 -13.33 11.45 -11.09
C ALA A 152 -14.00 10.10 -11.38
N THR A 153 -13.23 9.10 -11.85
CA THR A 153 -13.72 7.73 -12.07
C THR A 153 -14.07 7.04 -10.75
N GLY A 154 -13.28 7.24 -9.70
CA GLY A 154 -13.60 6.71 -8.36
C GLY A 154 -14.81 7.37 -7.74
N ASP A 155 -14.96 8.69 -7.91
CA ASP A 155 -16.12 9.43 -7.36
C ASP A 155 -17.42 9.04 -8.08
N ASN A 156 -17.46 9.06 -9.43
CA ASN A 156 -18.66 8.73 -10.19
C ASN A 156 -18.35 8.31 -11.63
N GLN A 157 -18.25 7.01 -11.87
CA GLN A 157 -17.96 6.45 -13.18
C GLN A 157 -18.99 6.83 -14.26
N ARG A 158 -20.28 6.96 -13.90
CA ARG A 158 -21.35 7.30 -14.86
C ARG A 158 -21.20 8.74 -15.34
N MET A 159 -20.91 9.64 -14.42
CA MET A 159 -20.72 11.06 -14.73
C MET A 159 -19.51 11.25 -15.65
N ILE A 160 -18.37 10.66 -15.31
CA ILE A 160 -17.13 10.88 -16.09
C ILE A 160 -17.21 10.26 -17.49
N ARG A 161 -17.97 9.17 -17.68
CA ARG A 161 -18.27 8.62 -19.02
C ARG A 161 -19.08 9.58 -19.88
N SER A 162 -20.00 10.37 -19.30
CA SER A 162 -20.75 11.36 -20.07
C SER A 162 -19.88 12.51 -20.58
N PHE A 163 -18.72 12.75 -19.95
CA PHE A 163 -17.70 13.67 -20.43
C PHE A 163 -16.72 13.05 -21.46
N GLY A 164 -16.98 11.81 -21.91
CA GLY A 164 -16.18 11.14 -22.94
C GLY A 164 -14.95 10.40 -22.44
N VAL A 165 -14.70 10.33 -21.15
CA VAL A 165 -13.56 9.62 -20.59
C VAL A 165 -13.78 8.11 -20.61
N ASN A 166 -12.78 7.36 -21.08
CA ASN A 166 -12.78 5.90 -21.04
C ASN A 166 -12.39 5.40 -19.65
N THR A 167 -13.41 5.12 -18.82
CA THR A 167 -13.22 4.65 -17.43
C THR A 167 -12.50 3.30 -17.35
N ASP A 168 -12.60 2.45 -18.38
CA ASP A 168 -11.92 1.16 -18.41
C ASP A 168 -10.39 1.36 -18.41
N ASN A 169 -9.90 2.23 -19.28
CA ASN A 169 -8.48 2.56 -19.34
C ASN A 169 -8.00 3.25 -18.06
N THR A 170 -8.82 4.11 -17.50
CA THR A 170 -8.50 4.81 -16.25
C THR A 170 -8.34 3.81 -15.09
N ILE A 171 -9.24 2.84 -14.96
CA ILE A 171 -9.15 1.79 -13.94
C ILE A 171 -7.90 0.93 -14.15
N ILE A 172 -7.65 0.47 -15.39
CA ILE A 172 -6.45 -0.33 -15.69
C ILE A 172 -5.19 0.43 -15.31
N THR A 173 -5.07 1.70 -15.68
CA THR A 173 -3.89 2.52 -15.36
C THR A 173 -3.72 2.70 -13.86
N GLY A 174 -4.79 2.99 -13.12
CA GLY A 174 -4.73 3.19 -11.67
C GLY A 174 -4.35 1.92 -10.90
N VAL A 175 -4.95 0.78 -11.26
CA VAL A 175 -4.64 -0.53 -10.65
C VAL A 175 -3.22 -0.97 -11.02
N SER A 176 -2.75 -0.69 -12.25
CA SER A 176 -1.39 -0.97 -12.69
C SER A 176 -0.36 -0.19 -11.89
N LEU A 177 -0.56 1.13 -11.77
CA LEU A 177 0.35 2.00 -11.02
C LEU A 177 0.39 1.63 -9.54
N SER A 178 -0.77 1.34 -8.94
CA SER A 178 -0.88 0.87 -7.56
C SER A 178 -0.03 -0.40 -7.33
N ASN A 179 -0.26 -1.43 -8.14
CA ASN A 179 0.45 -2.71 -8.01
C ASN A 179 1.95 -2.58 -8.35
N GLY A 180 2.32 -1.65 -9.23
CA GLY A 180 3.71 -1.28 -9.45
C GLY A 180 4.39 -0.75 -8.18
N LEU A 181 3.78 0.21 -7.50
CA LEU A 181 4.29 0.76 -6.23
C LEU A 181 4.36 -0.31 -5.13
N VAL A 182 3.36 -1.19 -5.09
CA VAL A 182 3.33 -2.32 -4.15
C VAL A 182 4.49 -3.27 -4.41
N ALA A 183 4.74 -3.66 -5.65
CA ALA A 183 5.85 -4.52 -6.03
C ALA A 183 7.22 -3.84 -5.80
N LEU A 184 7.32 -2.53 -6.04
CA LEU A 184 8.50 -1.74 -5.69
C LEU A 184 8.81 -1.84 -4.19
N SER A 185 7.80 -1.68 -3.33
CA SER A 185 7.96 -1.86 -1.88
C SER A 185 8.35 -3.29 -1.52
N GLY A 186 7.76 -4.31 -2.15
CA GLY A 186 8.10 -5.72 -1.96
C GLY A 186 9.56 -6.03 -2.30
N ALA A 187 10.06 -5.46 -3.40
CA ALA A 187 11.46 -5.57 -3.82
C ALA A 187 12.41 -4.93 -2.80
N LEU A 188 12.06 -3.76 -2.27
CA LEU A 188 12.87 -3.07 -1.25
C LEU A 188 12.84 -3.81 0.09
N VAL A 189 11.70 -4.38 0.48
CA VAL A 189 11.60 -5.22 1.70
C VAL A 189 12.45 -6.47 1.58
N ALA A 190 12.44 -7.16 0.43
CA ALA A 190 13.27 -8.34 0.21
C ALA A 190 14.77 -8.02 0.32
N GLN A 191 15.19 -6.87 -0.21
CA GLN A 191 16.57 -6.39 -0.11
C GLN A 191 16.94 -5.97 1.32
N TYR A 192 16.01 -5.32 2.04
CA TYR A 192 16.21 -4.92 3.44
C TYR A 192 16.29 -6.12 4.38
N SER A 193 15.42 -7.11 4.18
CA SER A 193 15.39 -8.33 5.00
C SER A 193 16.48 -9.34 4.63
N ALA A 194 17.19 -9.13 3.50
CA ALA A 194 18.16 -10.04 2.92
C ALA A 194 17.58 -11.42 2.56
N PHE A 195 16.31 -11.53 2.32
CA PHE A 195 15.64 -12.72 1.76
C PHE A 195 14.27 -12.36 1.17
N ALA A 196 13.79 -13.18 0.24
CA ALA A 196 12.42 -13.18 -0.23
C ALA A 196 11.76 -14.52 0.03
N GLU A 197 10.52 -14.49 0.51
CA GLU A 197 9.69 -15.65 0.80
C GLU A 197 8.38 -15.56 0.03
N ILE A 198 7.87 -16.72 -0.43
CA ILE A 198 6.64 -16.80 -1.22
C ILE A 198 5.40 -16.27 -0.48
N THR A 199 5.41 -16.29 0.84
CA THR A 199 4.31 -15.85 1.70
C THR A 199 4.45 -14.43 2.23
N MET A 200 5.53 -13.70 1.84
CA MET A 200 5.84 -12.38 2.37
C MET A 200 4.75 -11.32 2.11
N GLY A 201 3.94 -11.51 1.08
CA GLY A 201 2.84 -10.62 0.70
C GLY A 201 1.52 -10.89 1.44
N VAL A 202 1.38 -12.02 2.13
CA VAL A 202 0.11 -12.40 2.77
C VAL A 202 -0.26 -11.44 3.88
N GLY A 203 -1.36 -10.70 3.67
CA GLY A 203 -1.89 -9.71 4.61
C GLY A 203 -1.30 -8.30 4.44
N MET A 204 -0.49 -8.05 3.41
CA MET A 204 0.08 -6.72 3.17
C MET A 204 -0.98 -5.68 2.80
N ILE A 205 -2.07 -6.09 2.15
CA ILE A 205 -3.21 -5.20 1.90
C ILE A 205 -3.78 -4.64 3.20
N VAL A 206 -3.87 -5.45 4.26
CA VAL A 206 -4.40 -5.02 5.56
C VAL A 206 -3.47 -3.97 6.19
N ILE A 207 -2.16 -4.16 6.07
CA ILE A 207 -1.14 -3.20 6.53
C ILE A 207 -1.24 -1.89 5.74
N GLY A 208 -1.39 -1.98 4.42
CA GLY A 208 -1.56 -0.83 3.56
C GLY A 208 -2.81 -0.02 3.90
N LEU A 209 -3.96 -0.70 4.06
CA LEU A 209 -5.22 -0.07 4.47
C LEU A 209 -5.14 0.55 5.86
N ALA A 210 -4.52 -0.14 6.82
CA ALA A 210 -4.29 0.40 8.16
C ALA A 210 -3.49 1.70 8.10
N SER A 211 -2.43 1.72 7.31
CA SER A 211 -1.57 2.89 7.12
C SER A 211 -2.35 4.08 6.55
N VAL A 212 -3.17 3.85 5.51
CA VAL A 212 -4.02 4.88 4.91
C VAL A 212 -5.03 5.42 5.94
N ILE A 213 -5.74 4.53 6.63
CA ILE A 213 -6.80 4.90 7.57
C ILE A 213 -6.23 5.64 8.80
N ILE A 214 -5.14 5.14 9.37
CA ILE A 214 -4.46 5.80 10.51
C ILE A 214 -3.96 7.18 10.09
N GLY A 215 -3.33 7.27 8.93
CA GLY A 215 -2.85 8.53 8.38
C GLY A 215 -3.98 9.56 8.22
N GLU A 216 -5.05 9.21 7.52
CA GLU A 216 -6.21 10.09 7.32
C GLU A 216 -6.93 10.45 8.63
N ALA A 217 -7.03 9.52 9.58
CA ALA A 217 -7.72 9.74 10.84
C ALA A 217 -6.98 10.71 11.77
N LEU A 218 -5.65 10.71 11.75
CA LEU A 218 -4.82 11.55 12.62
C LEU A 218 -4.45 12.89 11.98
N PHE A 219 -4.07 12.88 10.71
CA PHE A 219 -3.57 14.06 10.00
C PHE A 219 -4.60 14.69 9.05
N GLY A 220 -5.67 13.96 8.72
CA GLY A 220 -6.72 14.41 7.80
C GLY A 220 -6.32 14.25 6.32
N ALA A 221 -7.29 14.49 5.41
CA ALA A 221 -7.14 14.35 3.96
C ALA A 221 -7.82 15.53 3.23
N ARG A 222 -7.40 16.76 3.54
CA ARG A 222 -8.05 17.97 2.97
C ARG A 222 -7.72 18.19 1.50
N THR A 223 -6.50 17.93 1.11
CA THR A 223 -6.00 18.02 -0.27
C THR A 223 -5.29 16.72 -0.64
N VAL A 224 -5.10 16.46 -1.94
CA VAL A 224 -4.41 15.26 -2.41
C VAL A 224 -2.98 15.20 -1.86
N ILE A 225 -2.24 16.30 -1.95
CA ILE A 225 -0.85 16.41 -1.45
C ILE A 225 -0.79 16.14 0.06
N TRP A 226 -1.79 16.62 0.82
CA TRP A 226 -1.85 16.38 2.26
C TRP A 226 -2.27 14.94 2.59
N ALA A 227 -3.17 14.37 1.80
CA ALA A 227 -3.60 12.98 1.96
C ALA A 227 -2.46 12.00 1.70
N THR A 228 -1.69 12.15 0.61
CA THR A 228 -0.51 11.32 0.34
C THR A 228 0.56 11.45 1.43
N PHE A 229 0.77 12.66 1.96
CA PHE A 229 1.66 12.87 3.11
C PHE A 229 1.14 12.18 4.38
N SER A 230 -0.16 12.26 4.64
CA SER A 230 -0.81 11.58 5.75
C SER A 230 -0.65 10.06 5.67
N VAL A 231 -0.75 9.48 4.48
CA VAL A 231 -0.54 8.04 4.24
C VAL A 231 0.90 7.62 4.59
N VAL A 232 1.89 8.40 4.18
CA VAL A 232 3.30 8.13 4.53
C VAL A 232 3.50 8.15 6.04
N LEU A 233 3.00 9.17 6.73
CA LEU A 233 3.07 9.24 8.19
C LEU A 233 2.30 8.10 8.86
N GLY A 234 1.15 7.71 8.29
CA GLY A 234 0.35 6.60 8.77
C GLY A 234 1.09 5.25 8.71
N ALA A 235 1.86 5.01 7.66
CA ALA A 235 2.67 3.80 7.52
C ALA A 235 3.79 3.74 8.57
N ILE A 236 4.45 4.85 8.82
CA ILE A 236 5.49 4.96 9.88
C ILE A 236 4.86 4.71 11.25
N LEU A 237 3.74 5.37 11.54
CA LEU A 237 3.03 5.21 12.82
C LEU A 237 2.54 3.79 13.03
N TYR A 238 1.98 3.15 11.98
CA TYR A 238 1.57 1.76 12.05
C TYR A 238 2.74 0.86 12.49
N ARG A 239 3.91 1.01 11.86
CA ARG A 239 5.10 0.21 12.22
C ARG A 239 5.61 0.50 13.62
N LEU A 240 5.55 1.74 14.06
CA LEU A 240 5.90 2.11 15.43
C LEU A 240 4.96 1.47 16.46
N ILE A 241 3.64 1.44 16.17
CA ILE A 241 2.65 0.78 17.05
C ILE A 241 2.95 -0.72 17.14
N VAL A 242 3.24 -1.37 16.02
CA VAL A 242 3.62 -2.80 15.98
C VAL A 242 4.91 -3.04 16.79
N ALA A 243 5.93 -2.18 16.63
CA ALA A 243 7.18 -2.29 17.37
C ALA A 243 6.99 -2.12 18.89
N LEU A 244 6.11 -1.21 19.29
CA LEU A 244 5.76 -1.02 20.71
C LEU A 244 5.02 -2.24 21.26
N ALA A 245 4.10 -2.84 20.49
CA ALA A 245 3.38 -4.03 20.87
C ALA A 245 4.32 -5.23 21.12
N LEU A 246 5.31 -5.43 20.24
CA LEU A 246 6.34 -6.47 20.43
C LEU A 246 7.21 -6.23 21.69
N ARG A 247 7.48 -4.97 22.03
CA ARG A 247 8.24 -4.65 23.27
C ARG A 247 7.47 -4.94 24.55
N VAL A 248 6.15 -4.92 24.53
CA VAL A 248 5.31 -5.25 25.69
C VAL A 248 5.25 -6.77 25.96
N GLY A 249 5.94 -7.58 25.13
CA GLY A 249 6.07 -9.02 25.35
C GLY A 249 5.13 -9.88 24.50
N LEU A 250 4.55 -9.31 23.44
CA LEU A 250 3.77 -10.06 22.45
C LEU A 250 4.71 -10.87 21.55
N GLU A 251 4.36 -12.10 21.28
CA GLU A 251 5.15 -12.98 20.42
C GLU A 251 5.03 -12.57 18.92
N ALA A 252 6.07 -12.85 18.16
CA ALA A 252 6.07 -12.60 16.72
C ALA A 252 4.98 -13.41 15.97
N THR A 253 4.56 -14.54 16.52
CA THR A 253 3.45 -15.36 16.04
C THR A 253 2.10 -14.64 16.07
N ASP A 254 1.93 -13.69 17.00
CA ASP A 254 0.69 -12.92 17.18
C ASP A 254 0.61 -11.66 16.32
N MET A 255 1.64 -11.40 15.49
CA MET A 255 1.71 -10.21 14.64
C MET A 255 0.48 -10.03 13.75
N LYS A 256 -0.07 -11.11 13.18
CA LYS A 256 -1.27 -11.05 12.33
C LYS A 256 -2.52 -10.68 13.13
N LEU A 257 -2.65 -11.22 14.34
CA LEU A 257 -3.74 -10.87 15.28
C LEU A 257 -3.64 -9.39 15.70
N MET A 258 -2.43 -8.95 16.03
CA MET A 258 -2.17 -7.54 16.39
C MET A 258 -2.49 -6.58 15.25
N THR A 259 -2.09 -6.92 14.02
CA THR A 259 -2.44 -6.15 12.83
C THR A 259 -3.95 -6.00 12.71
N ALA A 260 -4.70 -7.08 12.84
CA ALA A 260 -6.17 -7.05 12.78
C ALA A 260 -6.77 -6.16 13.90
N LEU A 261 -6.28 -6.26 15.13
CA LEU A 261 -6.73 -5.42 16.24
C LEU A 261 -6.43 -3.93 16.01
N ILE A 262 -5.24 -3.60 15.53
CA ILE A 262 -4.85 -2.22 15.21
C ILE A 262 -5.80 -1.65 14.15
N VAL A 263 -6.10 -2.42 13.09
CA VAL A 263 -7.03 -2.00 12.03
C VAL A 263 -8.44 -1.81 12.55
N ILE A 264 -8.95 -2.73 13.37
CA ILE A 264 -10.29 -2.61 14.00
C ILE A 264 -10.36 -1.33 14.84
N VAL A 265 -9.36 -1.07 15.67
CA VAL A 265 -9.29 0.15 16.49
C VAL A 265 -9.20 1.40 15.60
N ALA A 266 -8.36 1.38 14.56
CA ALA A 266 -8.22 2.49 13.62
C ALA A 266 -9.52 2.83 12.88
N LEU A 267 -10.29 1.82 12.49
CA LEU A 267 -11.61 1.98 11.86
C LEU A 267 -12.70 2.43 12.85
N ALA A 268 -12.67 1.92 14.07
CA ALA A 268 -13.67 2.22 15.09
C ALA A 268 -13.53 3.66 15.65
N LEU A 269 -12.28 4.14 15.83
CA LEU A 269 -12.00 5.45 16.41
C LEU A 269 -12.71 6.63 15.71
N PRO A 270 -12.64 6.79 14.38
CA PRO A 270 -13.34 7.88 13.68
C PRO A 270 -14.87 7.77 13.79
N MET A 271 -15.42 6.54 13.76
CA MET A 271 -16.86 6.32 13.94
C MET A 271 -17.32 6.71 15.34
N ILE A 272 -16.55 6.33 16.36
CA ILE A 272 -16.84 6.65 17.76
C ILE A 272 -16.77 8.18 17.96
N ARG A 273 -15.73 8.85 17.46
CA ARG A 273 -15.59 10.31 17.53
C ARG A 273 -16.74 11.03 16.83
N LYS A 274 -17.20 10.57 15.66
CA LYS A 274 -18.36 11.12 14.96
C LYS A 274 -19.65 11.01 15.78
N LYS A 275 -19.91 9.84 16.39
CA LYS A 275 -21.08 9.64 17.26
C LYS A 275 -21.05 10.54 18.50
N PHE A 276 -19.89 10.70 19.13
CA PHE A 276 -19.75 11.60 20.29
C PHE A 276 -19.95 13.07 19.91
N LYS A 277 -19.38 13.52 18.78
CA LYS A 277 -19.62 14.89 18.27
C LYS A 277 -21.11 15.14 17.95
N GLN A 278 -21.79 14.20 17.33
CA GLN A 278 -23.22 14.31 17.02
C GLN A 278 -24.07 14.39 18.30
N LYS A 279 -23.78 13.51 19.28
CA LYS A 279 -24.48 13.56 20.59
C LYS A 279 -24.24 14.90 21.32
N ALA A 280 -23.02 15.42 21.28
CA ALA A 280 -22.68 16.71 21.90
C ALA A 280 -23.41 17.89 21.20
N LEU A 281 -23.54 17.87 19.87
CA LEU A 281 -24.28 18.86 19.10
C LEU A 281 -25.77 18.82 19.37
N ILE A 282 -26.36 17.61 19.45
CA ILE A 282 -27.78 17.43 19.78
C ILE A 282 -28.07 17.95 21.20
N ARG A 283 -27.17 17.62 22.17
CA ARG A 283 -27.30 18.09 23.55
C ARG A 283 -27.20 19.61 23.68
N LYS A 284 -26.30 20.25 22.91
CA LYS A 284 -26.22 21.72 22.83
C LYS A 284 -27.46 22.34 22.24
N ARG A 285 -28.02 21.76 21.17
CA ARG A 285 -29.26 22.27 20.56
C ARG A 285 -30.48 22.11 21.49
N ALA A 286 -30.57 20.97 22.18
CA ALA A 286 -31.64 20.74 23.17
C ALA A 286 -31.59 21.72 24.35
N SER A 287 -30.39 22.08 24.84
CA SER A 287 -30.21 23.06 25.91
C SER A 287 -30.52 24.51 25.47
N GLN A 288 -30.41 24.82 24.17
CA GLN A 288 -30.76 26.12 23.62
C GLN A 288 -32.29 26.30 23.37
N LEU A 289 -32.99 25.19 23.10
CA LEU A 289 -34.43 25.16 22.86
C LEU A 289 -35.27 24.99 24.16
N GLY A 290 -34.66 24.54 25.25
CA GLY A 290 -35.32 24.37 26.57
C GLY A 290 -35.06 25.53 27.54
N GLY A 291 -34.48 26.62 27.06
CA GLY A 291 -34.20 27.85 27.84
C GLY A 291 -35.10 29.06 27.45
N GLU A 292 -36.12 28.83 26.62
CA GLU A 292 -37.27 29.75 26.40
C GLU A 292 -38.47 29.17 27.13
#